data_1f4e3797e7d87af6307fedfd425ab6f1
#
_entry.id   1f4e3797e7d87af6307fedfd425ab6f1
#
_cell.length_a   1.000
_cell.length_b   1.000
_cell.length_c   1.000
_cell.angle_alpha   90.00
_cell.angle_beta   90.00
_cell.angle_gamma   90.00
#
_symmetry.space_group_name_H-M   'P 1'
#
loop_
_entity.id
_entity.type
_entity.pdbx_description
1 polymer ?
#
loop_
_entity_poly.entity_id
_entity_poly.type
_entity_poly.pdbx_seq_one_letter_code
_entity_poly.pdbx_strand_id
1 'polypeptide(L)'
;MFSRASAVSALTVAAVGGTVATPGCPPEAEAATVAAKALRIAASKKGAPYKYGAAGPKRFDCSGLTQYAYKRAGKRLPRTAAAQYNRTRHIKAASRKGGDLVFFHSGGGVYHVGVYAGGGRLWHAPKTGQVVRLERIWTKKVWYGHVR
;
A
#
# COMPACT_ATOMS: atom_id res chain seq x y z
N MET A 1 67.92 -13.87 -40.91
CA MET A 1 68.00 -13.31 -39.53
C MET A 1 66.65 -12.86 -39.10
N PHE A 2 66.25 -13.29 -38.04
CA PHE A 2 64.92 -13.54 -37.53
C PHE A 2 63.99 -12.33 -37.44
N SER A 3 62.81 -12.38 -38.09
CA SER A 3 61.69 -11.51 -37.88
C SER A 3 60.57 -12.29 -37.20
N ARG A 4 60.34 -11.97 -35.99
CA ARG A 4 59.15 -12.47 -35.24
C ARG A 4 58.00 -11.54 -35.49
N ALA A 5 57.02 -12.01 -36.20
CA ALA A 5 55.71 -11.35 -36.27
C ALA A 5 54.92 -11.74 -35.04
N SER A 6 54.63 -10.75 -34.20
CA SER A 6 53.70 -10.89 -33.08
C SER A 6 52.29 -10.68 -33.60
N ALA A 7 51.51 -11.75 -33.57
CA ALA A 7 50.09 -11.67 -33.84
C ALA A 7 49.38 -11.09 -32.60
N VAL A 8 48.82 -9.90 -32.76
CA VAL A 8 47.94 -9.32 -31.76
C VAL A 8 46.55 -9.90 -32.00
N SER A 9 46.13 -10.79 -31.14
CA SER A 9 44.76 -11.25 -31.08
C SER A 9 43.90 -10.15 -30.52
N ALA A 10 43.12 -9.53 -31.37
CA ALA A 10 42.05 -8.64 -30.93
C ALA A 10 40.93 -9.48 -30.33
N LEU A 11 40.79 -9.44 -29.02
CA LEU A 11 39.59 -9.93 -28.36
C LEU A 11 38.45 -8.95 -28.64
N THR A 12 37.59 -9.31 -29.54
CA THR A 12 36.31 -8.67 -29.71
C THR A 12 35.45 -9.08 -28.53
N VAL A 13 35.33 -8.22 -27.55
CA VAL A 13 34.30 -8.34 -26.54
C VAL A 13 32.97 -8.01 -27.23
N ALA A 14 32.25 -9.03 -27.61
CA ALA A 14 30.86 -8.89 -27.98
C ALA A 14 30.11 -8.47 -26.73
N ALA A 15 29.80 -7.17 -26.63
CA ALA A 15 28.80 -6.70 -25.67
C ALA A 15 27.49 -7.33 -26.10
N VAL A 16 27.12 -8.43 -25.45
CA VAL A 16 25.77 -8.93 -25.52
C VAL A 16 24.92 -7.90 -24.79
N GLY A 17 24.35 -6.97 -25.54
CA GLY A 17 23.28 -6.14 -25.07
C GLY A 17 22.08 -7.03 -24.78
N GLY A 18 22.10 -7.69 -23.63
CA GLY A 18 20.92 -8.34 -23.13
C GLY A 18 19.92 -7.24 -22.81
N THR A 19 18.88 -7.12 -23.62
CA THR A 19 17.67 -6.50 -23.17
C THR A 19 17.24 -7.33 -21.97
N VAL A 20 17.55 -6.85 -20.78
CA VAL A 20 16.95 -7.35 -19.56
C VAL A 20 15.48 -6.96 -19.68
N ALA A 21 14.67 -7.85 -20.28
CA ALA A 21 13.27 -7.81 -20.05
C ALA A 21 13.14 -7.91 -18.52
N THR A 22 12.81 -6.80 -17.87
CA THR A 22 12.38 -6.84 -16.48
C THR A 22 11.29 -7.89 -16.41
N PRO A 23 11.53 -9.07 -15.80
CA PRO A 23 10.43 -9.97 -15.54
C PRO A 23 9.42 -9.13 -14.76
N GLY A 24 8.16 -9.09 -15.21
CA GLY A 24 7.12 -8.38 -14.50
C GLY A 24 7.25 -8.69 -13.03
N CYS A 25 7.23 -7.66 -12.15
CA CYS A 25 7.30 -7.87 -10.72
C CYS A 25 6.31 -8.96 -10.33
N PRO A 26 6.70 -9.96 -9.50
CA PRO A 26 5.75 -10.93 -9.00
C PRO A 26 4.53 -10.21 -8.44
N PRO A 27 3.29 -10.68 -8.63
CA PRO A 27 2.08 -10.02 -8.15
C PRO A 27 2.16 -9.60 -6.67
N GLU A 28 2.83 -10.38 -5.85
CA GLU A 28 3.06 -10.08 -4.44
C GLU A 28 3.99 -8.88 -4.22
N ALA A 29 5.06 -8.76 -4.98
CA ALA A 29 5.97 -7.62 -4.90
C ALA A 29 5.29 -6.34 -5.39
N GLU A 30 4.47 -6.44 -6.44
CA GLU A 30 3.66 -5.32 -6.94
C GLU A 30 2.64 -4.88 -5.89
N ALA A 31 1.91 -5.80 -5.27
CA ALA A 31 0.95 -5.51 -4.21
C ALA A 31 1.62 -4.88 -2.99
N ALA A 32 2.83 -5.34 -2.60
CA ALA A 32 3.60 -4.75 -1.51
C ALA A 32 4.02 -3.31 -1.83
N THR A 33 4.40 -3.02 -3.08
CA THR A 33 4.75 -1.67 -3.54
C THR A 33 3.53 -0.75 -3.53
N VAL A 34 2.37 -1.23 -3.97
CA VAL A 34 1.11 -0.48 -3.94
C VAL A 34 0.71 -0.17 -2.49
N ALA A 35 0.79 -1.15 -1.60
CA ALA A 35 0.48 -0.97 -0.18
C ALA A 35 1.39 0.08 0.48
N ALA A 36 2.70 0.01 0.23
CA ALA A 36 3.65 1.00 0.73
C ALA A 36 3.35 2.41 0.22
N LYS A 37 2.99 2.52 -1.05
CA LYS A 37 2.60 3.80 -1.66
C LYS A 37 1.30 4.34 -1.07
N ALA A 38 0.30 3.49 -0.89
CA ALA A 38 -0.96 3.87 -0.26
C ALA A 38 -0.74 4.37 1.18
N LEU A 39 0.13 3.72 1.94
CA LEU A 39 0.51 4.16 3.27
C LEU A 39 1.10 5.57 3.26
N ARG A 40 2.04 5.84 2.36
CA ARG A 40 2.64 7.19 2.24
C ARG A 40 1.60 8.24 1.86
N ILE A 41 0.67 7.90 0.99
CA ILE A 41 -0.41 8.81 0.58
C ILE A 41 -1.33 9.10 1.77
N ALA A 42 -1.75 8.09 2.51
CA ALA A 42 -2.57 8.28 3.71
C ALA A 42 -1.86 9.17 4.74
N ALA A 43 -0.58 8.91 5.01
CA ALA A 43 0.24 9.72 5.90
C ALA A 43 0.36 11.19 5.45
N SER A 44 0.42 11.43 4.15
CA SER A 44 0.49 12.78 3.58
C SER A 44 -0.78 13.60 3.83
N LYS A 45 -1.87 12.96 4.19
CA LYS A 45 -3.17 13.61 4.48
C LYS A 45 -3.35 13.95 5.96
N LYS A 46 -2.34 13.78 6.78
CA LYS A 46 -2.35 14.19 8.18
C LYS A 46 -2.91 15.60 8.33
N GLY A 47 -3.86 15.76 9.23
CA GLY A 47 -4.50 17.04 9.50
C GLY A 47 -5.70 17.37 8.61
N ALA A 48 -5.99 16.58 7.57
CA ALA A 48 -7.15 16.78 6.74
C ALA A 48 -8.45 16.56 7.56
N PRO A 49 -9.43 17.46 7.49
CA PRO A 49 -10.65 17.33 8.27
C PRO A 49 -11.48 16.10 7.88
N TYR A 50 -12.08 15.48 8.88
CA TYR A 50 -13.11 14.48 8.64
C TYR A 50 -14.37 15.12 8.06
N LYS A 51 -14.94 14.48 7.04
CA LYS A 51 -16.28 14.80 6.55
C LYS A 51 -16.95 13.53 6.08
N TYR A 52 -18.12 13.22 6.62
CA TYR A 52 -18.92 12.09 6.19
C TYR A 52 -19.21 12.15 4.69
N GLY A 53 -18.99 11.04 3.98
CA GLY A 53 -19.19 10.94 2.55
C GLY A 53 -18.04 11.50 1.70
N ALA A 54 -16.99 12.05 2.30
CA ALA A 54 -15.86 12.61 1.56
C ALA A 54 -14.75 11.60 1.31
N ALA A 55 -14.21 11.63 0.10
CA ALA A 55 -13.11 10.77 -0.35
C ALA A 55 -11.94 11.58 -0.95
N GLY A 56 -11.71 12.76 -0.41
CA GLY A 56 -10.60 13.63 -0.79
C GLY A 56 -10.95 14.65 -1.86
N PRO A 57 -9.94 15.40 -2.29
CA PRO A 57 -8.53 15.37 -1.84
C PRO A 57 -8.25 16.08 -0.51
N LYS A 58 -9.18 16.86 0.03
CA LYS A 58 -8.96 17.73 1.19
C LYS A 58 -9.70 17.29 2.46
N ARG A 59 -10.75 16.52 2.32
CA ARG A 59 -11.58 16.00 3.40
C ARG A 59 -11.85 14.52 3.18
N PHE A 60 -12.01 13.78 4.26
CA PHE A 60 -12.15 12.32 4.20
C PHE A 60 -13.08 11.80 5.30
N ASP A 61 -13.85 10.76 4.99
CA ASP A 61 -14.27 9.83 6.03
C ASP A 61 -13.30 8.63 6.05
N CYS A 62 -13.55 7.65 6.92
CA CYS A 62 -12.61 6.54 7.12
C CYS A 62 -12.34 5.74 5.84
N SER A 63 -13.38 5.28 5.18
CA SER A 63 -13.27 4.51 3.93
C SER A 63 -12.93 5.40 2.72
N GLY A 64 -13.24 6.69 2.78
CA GLY A 64 -12.82 7.67 1.78
C GLY A 64 -11.32 7.89 1.77
N LEU A 65 -10.69 7.92 2.93
CA LEU A 65 -9.23 8.01 3.03
C LEU A 65 -8.55 6.79 2.42
N THR A 66 -8.98 5.59 2.79
CA THR A 66 -8.41 4.34 2.24
C THR A 66 -8.66 4.22 0.76
N GLN A 67 -9.87 4.53 0.30
CA GLN A 67 -10.20 4.53 -1.13
C GLN A 67 -9.31 5.49 -1.91
N TYR A 68 -9.15 6.71 -1.42
CA TYR A 68 -8.29 7.73 -2.04
C TYR A 68 -6.83 7.29 -2.09
N ALA A 69 -6.29 6.81 -0.98
CA ALA A 69 -4.89 6.39 -0.89
C ALA A 69 -4.58 5.27 -1.87
N TYR A 70 -5.43 4.25 -1.92
CA TYR A 70 -5.24 3.14 -2.85
C TYR A 70 -5.47 3.51 -4.30
N LYS A 71 -6.46 4.35 -4.60
CA LYS A 71 -6.69 4.85 -5.97
C LYS A 71 -5.46 5.56 -6.51
N ARG A 72 -4.84 6.42 -5.73
CA ARG A 72 -3.60 7.09 -6.13
C ARG A 72 -2.40 6.16 -6.18
N ALA A 73 -2.43 5.06 -5.46
CA ALA A 73 -1.42 4.01 -5.54
C ALA A 73 -1.65 3.03 -6.71
N GLY A 74 -2.78 3.11 -7.39
CA GLY A 74 -3.08 2.32 -8.58
C GLY A 74 -4.09 1.19 -8.38
N LYS A 75 -4.81 1.14 -7.25
CA LYS A 75 -5.82 0.11 -6.97
C LYS A 75 -7.14 0.74 -6.55
N ARG A 76 -8.23 0.29 -7.15
CA ARG A 76 -9.57 0.73 -6.81
C ARG A 76 -10.14 -0.08 -5.66
N LEU A 77 -10.63 0.60 -4.65
CA LEU A 77 -11.37 0.00 -3.54
C LEU A 77 -12.84 0.42 -3.61
N PRO A 78 -13.76 -0.43 -3.10
CA PRO A 78 -15.14 -0.03 -2.90
C PRO A 78 -15.24 1.18 -1.94
N ARG A 79 -16.40 1.84 -1.94
CA ARG A 79 -16.57 3.08 -1.18
C ARG A 79 -16.69 2.87 0.34
N THR A 80 -17.29 1.78 0.79
CA THR A 80 -17.58 1.55 2.21
C THR A 80 -16.55 0.65 2.88
N ALA A 81 -16.36 0.80 4.18
CA ALA A 81 -15.44 -0.02 4.95
C ALA A 81 -15.77 -1.53 4.86
N ALA A 82 -17.05 -1.88 4.99
CA ALA A 82 -17.48 -3.28 4.90
C ALA A 82 -17.21 -3.88 3.51
N ALA A 83 -17.48 -3.13 2.44
CA ALA A 83 -17.21 -3.57 1.09
C ALA A 83 -15.70 -3.68 0.80
N GLN A 84 -14.89 -2.79 1.36
CA GLN A 84 -13.43 -2.88 1.29
C GLN A 84 -12.92 -4.15 1.97
N TYR A 85 -13.47 -4.48 3.14
CA TYR A 85 -13.13 -5.73 3.83
C TYR A 85 -13.38 -6.96 2.95
N ASN A 86 -14.54 -7.03 2.33
CA ASN A 86 -14.90 -8.13 1.43
C ASN A 86 -14.02 -8.21 0.18
N ARG A 87 -13.42 -7.12 -0.23
CA ARG A 87 -12.53 -7.05 -1.41
C ARG A 87 -11.07 -7.39 -1.09
N THR A 88 -10.68 -7.41 0.17
CA THR A 88 -9.30 -7.71 0.57
C THR A 88 -9.09 -9.20 0.81
N ARG A 89 -7.84 -9.62 0.70
CA ARG A 89 -7.41 -10.91 1.22
C ARG A 89 -7.28 -10.79 2.74
N HIS A 90 -8.05 -11.57 3.49
CA HIS A 90 -8.01 -11.55 4.95
C HIS A 90 -6.73 -12.20 5.45
N ILE A 91 -6.04 -11.53 6.37
CA ILE A 91 -4.76 -11.97 6.92
C ILE A 91 -4.79 -11.95 8.44
N LYS A 92 -3.90 -12.73 9.04
CA LYS A 92 -3.70 -12.74 10.49
C LYS A 92 -2.95 -11.47 10.93
N ALA A 93 -3.15 -11.06 12.16
CA ALA A 93 -2.42 -9.94 12.74
C ALA A 93 -0.89 -10.09 12.61
N ALA A 94 -0.37 -11.32 12.81
CA ALA A 94 1.06 -11.61 12.68
C ALA A 94 1.61 -11.40 11.26
N SER A 95 0.75 -11.41 10.24
CA SER A 95 1.14 -11.23 8.82
C SER A 95 0.90 -9.81 8.31
N ARG A 96 0.39 -8.92 9.15
CA ARG A 96 0.09 -7.54 8.76
C ARG A 96 1.36 -6.77 8.43
N LYS A 97 1.27 -5.96 7.39
CA LYS A 97 2.37 -5.11 6.91
C LYS A 97 1.88 -3.68 6.69
N GLY A 98 2.80 -2.73 6.70
CA GLY A 98 2.47 -1.35 6.40
C GLY A 98 1.72 -1.21 5.08
N GLY A 99 0.60 -0.49 5.11
CA GLY A 99 -0.30 -0.32 3.99
C GLY A 99 -1.49 -1.28 3.97
N ASP A 100 -1.46 -2.38 4.72
CA ASP A 100 -2.63 -3.23 4.88
C ASP A 100 -3.77 -2.46 5.56
N LEU A 101 -5.00 -2.90 5.36
CA LEU A 101 -6.15 -2.26 5.94
C LEU A 101 -6.50 -2.88 7.31
N VAL A 102 -6.83 -2.01 8.24
CA VAL A 102 -7.30 -2.36 9.58
C VAL A 102 -8.79 -2.12 9.62
N PHE A 103 -9.57 -3.16 9.87
CA PHE A 103 -11.03 -3.09 9.90
C PHE A 103 -11.54 -3.30 11.32
N PHE A 104 -12.24 -2.32 11.84
CA PHE A 104 -12.87 -2.39 13.16
C PHE A 104 -14.26 -3.00 13.01
N HIS A 105 -14.57 -3.98 13.84
CA HIS A 105 -15.83 -4.69 13.78
C HIS A 105 -16.54 -4.74 15.14
N SER A 106 -17.84 -4.81 15.08
CA SER A 106 -18.72 -4.97 16.24
C SER A 106 -19.98 -5.68 15.79
N GLY A 107 -20.45 -6.64 16.59
CA GLY A 107 -21.64 -7.42 16.27
C GLY A 107 -21.61 -8.13 14.91
N GLY A 108 -20.43 -8.51 14.43
CA GLY A 108 -20.25 -9.18 13.13
C GLY A 108 -20.12 -8.27 11.93
N GLY A 109 -20.24 -6.94 12.09
CA GLY A 109 -20.13 -5.96 11.01
C GLY A 109 -18.91 -5.04 11.14
N VAL A 110 -18.34 -4.66 10.00
CA VAL A 110 -17.27 -3.67 9.92
C VAL A 110 -17.87 -2.25 9.93
N TYR A 111 -17.40 -1.41 10.83
CA TYR A 111 -17.89 -0.03 10.95
C TYR A 111 -16.83 1.03 10.72
N HIS A 112 -15.56 0.67 10.69
CA HIS A 112 -14.45 1.62 10.52
C HIS A 112 -13.25 0.95 9.86
N VAL A 113 -12.42 1.75 9.20
CA VAL A 113 -11.22 1.27 8.50
C VAL A 113 -10.11 2.31 8.57
N GLY A 114 -8.88 1.84 8.59
CA GLY A 114 -7.69 2.66 8.45
C GLY A 114 -6.57 1.92 7.75
N VAL A 115 -5.45 2.60 7.56
CA VAL A 115 -4.26 2.05 6.91
C VAL A 115 -3.22 1.72 7.97
N TYR A 116 -2.81 0.46 8.04
CA TYR A 116 -1.80 0.02 9.01
C TYR A 116 -0.45 0.68 8.73
N ALA A 117 0.13 1.28 9.76
CA ALA A 117 1.38 2.04 9.65
C ALA A 117 2.60 1.29 10.21
N GLY A 118 2.40 0.07 10.72
CA GLY A 118 3.43 -0.64 11.48
C GLY A 118 3.37 -0.30 12.97
N GLY A 119 4.00 -1.13 13.80
CA GLY A 119 4.11 -0.87 15.24
C GLY A 119 2.79 -0.76 16.00
N GLY A 120 1.73 -1.40 15.52
CA GLY A 120 0.42 -1.36 16.17
C GLY A 120 -0.33 -0.04 15.96
N ARG A 121 0.00 0.74 14.95
CA ARG A 121 -0.59 2.04 14.64
C ARG A 121 -1.27 2.05 13.27
N LEU A 122 -2.18 3.00 13.09
CA LEU A 122 -2.88 3.19 11.83
C LEU A 122 -3.05 4.67 11.52
N TRP A 123 -3.12 4.96 10.22
CA TRP A 123 -3.64 6.24 9.71
C TRP A 123 -5.12 6.11 9.46
N HIS A 124 -5.92 7.01 10.00
CA HIS A 124 -7.37 6.99 9.79
C HIS A 124 -7.99 8.39 9.91
N ALA A 125 -9.18 8.52 9.36
CA ALA A 125 -10.07 9.67 9.56
C ALA A 125 -11.14 9.24 10.57
N PRO A 126 -11.03 9.65 11.85
CA PRO A 126 -11.80 9.02 12.92
C PRO A 126 -13.31 9.35 12.91
N LYS A 127 -13.68 10.62 12.99
CA LYS A 127 -15.05 11.08 13.09
C LYS A 127 -15.16 12.60 12.94
N THR A 128 -16.39 13.09 12.82
CA THR A 128 -16.71 14.52 12.74
C THR A 128 -16.00 15.31 13.84
N GLY A 129 -15.43 16.45 13.48
CA GLY A 129 -14.68 17.33 14.38
C GLY A 129 -13.23 16.94 14.58
N GLN A 130 -12.79 15.83 14.01
CA GLN A 130 -11.41 15.35 14.08
C GLN A 130 -10.74 15.39 12.70
N VAL A 131 -9.45 15.10 12.69
CA VAL A 131 -8.62 15.14 11.49
C VAL A 131 -7.98 13.78 11.24
N VAL A 132 -7.51 13.58 10.02
CA VAL A 132 -6.65 12.43 9.68
C VAL A 132 -5.43 12.45 10.60
N ARG A 133 -5.19 11.34 11.29
CA ARG A 133 -4.10 11.21 12.26
C ARG A 133 -3.56 9.80 12.34
N LEU A 134 -2.35 9.70 12.83
CA LEU A 134 -1.73 8.45 13.25
C LEU A 134 -2.18 8.14 14.68
N GLU A 135 -2.67 6.95 14.92
CA GLU A 135 -3.16 6.54 16.22
C GLU A 135 -2.82 5.08 16.50
N ARG A 136 -2.68 4.75 17.77
CA ARG A 136 -2.52 3.36 18.20
C ARG A 136 -3.83 2.61 18.01
N ILE A 137 -3.76 1.37 17.55
CA ILE A 137 -4.94 0.49 17.49
C ILE A 137 -5.39 0.22 18.93
N TRP A 138 -6.59 0.71 19.28
CA TRP A 138 -7.08 0.79 20.67
C TRP A 138 -7.93 -0.41 21.10
N THR A 139 -8.19 -1.36 20.22
CA THR A 139 -9.03 -2.53 20.50
C THR A 139 -8.47 -3.76 19.80
N LYS A 140 -8.81 -4.93 20.35
CA LYS A 140 -8.52 -6.22 19.70
C LYS A 140 -9.60 -6.64 18.71
N LYS A 141 -10.74 -5.93 18.66
CA LYS A 141 -11.83 -6.22 17.73
C LYS A 141 -11.54 -5.62 16.35
N VAL A 142 -10.47 -6.09 15.74
CA VAL A 142 -10.02 -5.69 14.42
C VAL A 142 -9.68 -6.89 13.56
N TRP A 143 -9.94 -6.76 12.27
CA TRP A 143 -9.48 -7.67 11.25
C TRP A 143 -8.51 -6.95 10.33
N TYR A 144 -7.68 -7.71 9.65
CA TYR A 144 -6.70 -7.17 8.71
C TYR A 144 -6.95 -7.71 7.32
N GLY A 145 -6.79 -6.85 6.31
CA GLY A 145 -6.91 -7.21 4.92
C GLY A 145 -5.75 -6.67 4.08
N HIS A 146 -5.27 -7.52 3.19
CA HIS A 146 -4.27 -7.13 2.20
C HIS A 146 -4.98 -6.82 0.88
N VAL A 147 -4.72 -5.65 0.31
CA VAL A 147 -5.28 -5.25 -1.00
C VAL A 147 -4.49 -5.95 -2.11
N ARG A 148 -5.20 -6.68 -2.96
CA ARG A 148 -4.63 -7.43 -4.10
C ARG A 148 -4.40 -6.54 -5.30
#